data_706750bb3ae753754e8555fca92a47f4
#
_entry.id   706750bb3ae753754e8555fca92a47f4
#
_cell.length_a   1.000
_cell.length_b   1.000
_cell.length_c   1.000
_cell.angle_alpha   90.00
_cell.angle_beta   90.00
_cell.angle_gamma   90.00
#
_symmetry.space_group_name_H-M   'P 1'
#
loop_
_entity.id
_entity.type
_entity.pdbx_description
1 polymer ?
#
loop_
_entity_poly.entity_id
_entity_poly.type
_entity_poly.pdbx_seq_one_letter_code
_entity_poly.pdbx_strand_id
1 'polypeptide(L)'
;MDEITKPSWPLDFARVGRLNRVEIVMVANGPGPKLAKAAVDAVKANQKMDALISIGFCGGLQPSLSACDIFVATEVNGVATALAPSSSRPFKTGKLLSMDRVVSTAAEKAALAENADAVEMEAAGVAARAKQYNVPFYAVRVVTDTCDEDFPVDFNQMRSGDGRFSRARIIAAALRRPPTLIPQLMKLNKRTKRAAQALGDFLADARF
;
A
#
# COMPACT_ATOMS: atom_id res chain seq x y z
N MET A 1 10.97 5.91 15.03
CA MET A 1 11.47 6.97 14.14
C MET A 1 11.74 8.18 15.00
N ASP A 2 12.97 8.64 15.01
CA ASP A 2 13.45 9.72 15.87
C ASP A 2 13.65 10.99 15.04
N GLU A 3 13.74 12.15 15.70
CA GLU A 3 13.99 13.46 15.05
C GLU A 3 13.03 13.79 13.92
N ILE A 4 11.71 13.56 14.14
CA ILE A 4 10.71 13.71 13.10
C ILE A 4 10.46 15.17 12.77
N THR A 5 10.64 15.56 11.50
CA THR A 5 10.28 16.87 10.95
C THR A 5 9.19 16.75 9.91
N LYS A 6 8.48 17.86 9.69
CA LYS A 6 7.41 17.97 8.67
C LYS A 6 7.84 18.97 7.61
N PRO A 7 8.36 18.51 6.46
CA PRO A 7 8.70 19.40 5.37
C PRO A 7 7.45 20.01 4.73
N SER A 8 7.58 21.22 4.19
CA SER A 8 6.50 21.93 3.49
C SER A 8 6.47 21.57 2.00
N TRP A 9 6.29 20.29 1.68
CA TRP A 9 6.15 19.81 0.31
C TRP A 9 4.68 19.75 -0.12
N PRO A 10 4.38 19.83 -1.44
CA PRO A 10 3.01 19.79 -1.97
C PRO A 10 2.45 18.36 -1.97
N LEU A 11 2.40 17.72 -0.79
CA LEU A 11 1.96 16.35 -0.57
C LEU A 11 0.94 16.29 0.57
N ASP A 12 0.05 15.32 0.53
CA ASP A 12 -0.92 15.08 1.60
C ASP A 12 -0.25 14.74 2.93
N PHE A 13 0.87 14.04 2.85
CA PHE A 13 1.66 13.64 4.00
C PHE A 13 3.14 13.64 3.64
N ALA A 14 3.97 14.23 4.50
CA ALA A 14 5.41 14.14 4.44
C ALA A 14 6.02 14.19 5.85
N ARG A 15 6.97 13.30 6.10
CA ARG A 15 7.80 13.27 7.32
C ARG A 15 9.22 12.88 6.95
N VAL A 16 10.17 13.53 7.57
CA VAL A 16 11.59 13.18 7.53
C VAL A 16 12.02 12.85 8.94
N GLY A 17 12.84 11.84 9.12
CA GLY A 17 13.34 11.42 10.42
C GLY A 17 14.29 10.25 10.28
N ARG A 18 14.66 9.62 11.40
CA ARG A 18 15.59 8.49 11.41
C ARG A 18 14.91 7.22 11.92
N LEU A 19 15.19 6.11 11.25
CA LEU A 19 14.82 4.76 11.68
C LEU A 19 16.09 3.90 11.60
N ASN A 20 16.49 3.28 12.72
CA ASN A 20 17.69 2.45 12.79
C ASN A 20 18.96 3.18 12.31
N ARG A 21 19.10 4.48 12.63
CA ARG A 21 20.19 5.38 12.22
C ARG A 21 20.21 5.74 10.72
N VAL A 22 19.27 5.23 9.93
CA VAL A 22 19.12 5.59 8.51
C VAL A 22 18.13 6.75 8.39
N GLU A 23 18.44 7.74 7.57
CA GLU A 23 17.48 8.80 7.25
C GLU A 23 16.34 8.23 6.41
N ILE A 24 15.12 8.52 6.82
CA ILE A 24 13.90 8.05 6.15
C ILE A 24 13.02 9.24 5.81
N VAL A 25 12.60 9.28 4.56
CA VAL A 25 11.57 10.19 4.07
C VAL A 25 10.29 9.38 3.82
N MET A 26 9.25 9.67 4.56
CA MET A 26 7.95 9.02 4.41
C MET A 26 6.96 10.00 3.79
N VAL A 27 6.38 9.63 2.66
CA VAL A 27 5.43 10.46 1.91
C VAL A 27 4.20 9.69 1.47
N ALA A 28 3.06 10.39 1.37
CA ALA A 28 1.86 9.91 0.72
C ALA A 28 1.13 11.05 0.01
N ASN A 29 0.47 10.76 -1.12
CA ASN A 29 -0.22 11.76 -1.92
C ASN A 29 -1.58 11.26 -2.47
N GLY A 30 -2.14 10.21 -1.86
CA GLY A 30 -3.39 9.58 -2.27
C GLY A 30 -3.20 8.30 -3.08
N PRO A 31 -4.30 7.62 -3.42
CA PRO A 31 -4.28 6.30 -4.05
C PRO A 31 -3.97 6.35 -5.55
N GLY A 32 -3.36 5.28 -6.03
CA GLY A 32 -3.11 5.02 -7.43
C GLY A 32 -1.74 5.45 -7.93
N PRO A 33 -1.31 4.90 -9.08
CA PRO A 33 0.06 5.00 -9.57
C PRO A 33 0.46 6.43 -9.95
N LYS A 34 -0.49 7.27 -10.38
CA LYS A 34 -0.24 8.66 -10.73
C LYS A 34 0.17 9.50 -9.52
N LEU A 35 -0.58 9.38 -8.42
CA LEU A 35 -0.30 10.12 -7.18
C LEU A 35 0.94 9.59 -6.47
N ALA A 36 1.21 8.28 -6.55
CA ALA A 36 2.45 7.69 -6.07
C ALA A 36 3.68 8.21 -6.83
N LYS A 37 3.62 8.31 -8.17
CA LYS A 37 4.69 8.94 -8.97
C LYS A 37 4.94 10.38 -8.54
N ALA A 38 3.88 11.18 -8.39
CA ALA A 38 4.00 12.58 -7.97
C ALA A 38 4.64 12.72 -6.58
N ALA A 39 4.36 11.79 -5.65
CA ALA A 39 5.00 11.76 -4.35
C ALA A 39 6.51 11.53 -4.46
N VAL A 40 6.95 10.56 -5.27
CA VAL A 40 8.38 10.30 -5.52
C VAL A 40 9.06 11.50 -6.17
N ASP A 41 8.42 12.12 -7.17
CA ASP A 41 8.95 13.30 -7.86
C ASP A 41 9.16 14.49 -6.90
N ALA A 42 8.22 14.70 -5.96
CA ALA A 42 8.34 15.73 -4.95
C ALA A 42 9.52 15.48 -3.99
N VAL A 43 9.78 14.22 -3.61
CA VAL A 43 10.96 13.86 -2.81
C VAL A 43 12.23 14.10 -3.62
N LYS A 44 12.28 13.64 -4.88
CA LYS A 44 13.46 13.78 -5.75
C LYS A 44 13.88 15.23 -5.97
N ALA A 45 12.90 16.15 -6.06
CA ALA A 45 13.17 17.59 -6.21
C ALA A 45 13.83 18.23 -4.98
N ASN A 46 13.77 17.58 -3.82
CA ASN A 46 14.19 18.15 -2.55
C ASN A 46 15.33 17.36 -1.88
N GLN A 47 15.50 16.08 -2.21
CA GLN A 47 16.48 15.21 -1.54
C GLN A 47 17.05 14.14 -2.48
N LYS A 48 18.26 13.68 -2.15
CA LYS A 48 18.84 12.47 -2.74
C LYS A 48 18.09 11.25 -2.20
N MET A 49 17.87 10.26 -3.06
CA MET A 49 17.29 8.98 -2.70
C MET A 49 18.27 7.86 -3.03
N ASP A 50 18.55 7.01 -2.06
CA ASP A 50 19.42 5.85 -2.23
C ASP A 50 18.62 4.58 -2.51
N ALA A 51 17.36 4.53 -2.10
CA ALA A 51 16.38 3.47 -2.40
C ALA A 51 14.95 4.00 -2.33
N LEU A 52 14.01 3.29 -2.97
CA LEU A 52 12.58 3.54 -2.88
C LEU A 52 11.87 2.32 -2.30
N ILE A 53 11.08 2.53 -1.26
CA ILE A 53 10.27 1.49 -0.63
C ILE A 53 8.80 1.89 -0.75
N SER A 54 8.03 1.15 -1.54
CA SER A 54 6.57 1.29 -1.58
C SER A 54 5.96 0.49 -0.44
N ILE A 55 5.31 1.16 0.51
CA ILE A 55 4.68 0.52 1.67
C ILE A 55 3.17 0.77 1.68
N GLY A 56 2.39 -0.17 2.18
CA GLY A 56 0.93 -0.01 2.27
C GLY A 56 0.17 -1.31 2.47
N PHE A 57 -1.10 -1.28 2.11
CA PHE A 57 -2.02 -2.41 2.20
C PHE A 57 -2.12 -3.15 0.86
N CYS A 58 -2.55 -4.42 0.92
CA CYS A 58 -2.92 -5.19 -0.26
C CYS A 58 -4.08 -6.13 0.04
N GLY A 59 -4.79 -6.55 -1.01
CA GLY A 59 -5.65 -7.71 -1.01
C GLY A 59 -4.84 -8.97 -1.33
N GLY A 60 -5.07 -10.05 -0.57
CA GLY A 60 -4.53 -11.37 -0.90
C GLY A 60 -5.29 -11.99 -2.07
N LEU A 61 -4.57 -12.58 -3.01
CA LEU A 61 -5.14 -13.34 -4.14
C LEU A 61 -5.03 -14.86 -3.91
N GLN A 62 -4.11 -15.28 -3.03
CA GLN A 62 -3.88 -16.70 -2.74
C GLN A 62 -4.47 -17.09 -1.38
N PRO A 63 -4.99 -18.33 -1.24
CA PRO A 63 -5.49 -18.84 0.04
C PRO A 63 -4.43 -18.91 1.16
N SER A 64 -3.15 -18.93 0.78
CA SER A 64 -2.03 -18.91 1.71
C SER A 64 -1.82 -17.56 2.40
N LEU A 65 -2.45 -16.47 1.92
CA LEU A 65 -2.34 -15.13 2.48
C LEU A 65 -3.49 -14.83 3.43
N SER A 66 -3.16 -14.60 4.69
CA SER A 66 -4.10 -14.24 5.75
C SER A 66 -4.06 -12.75 6.09
N ALA A 67 -5.15 -12.23 6.65
CA ALA A 67 -5.18 -10.84 7.11
C ALA A 67 -4.08 -10.57 8.15
N CYS A 68 -3.40 -9.45 8.03
CA CYS A 68 -2.22 -9.02 8.78
C CYS A 68 -0.91 -9.76 8.43
N ASP A 69 -0.88 -10.67 7.46
CA ASP A 69 0.39 -11.18 6.93
C ASP A 69 1.18 -10.05 6.27
N ILE A 70 2.48 -10.02 6.54
CA ILE A 70 3.42 -9.16 5.81
C ILE A 70 3.77 -9.84 4.49
N PHE A 71 3.70 -9.10 3.42
CA PHE A 71 4.00 -9.54 2.07
C PHE A 71 5.09 -8.65 1.45
N VAL A 72 6.20 -9.24 1.08
CA VAL A 72 7.32 -8.59 0.38
C VAL A 72 7.31 -9.04 -1.07
N ALA A 73 7.07 -8.12 -1.98
CA ALA A 73 7.01 -8.45 -3.39
C ALA A 73 8.38 -8.83 -3.95
N THR A 74 8.42 -9.85 -4.79
CA THR A 74 9.58 -10.23 -5.62
C THR A 74 9.55 -9.52 -6.97
N GLU A 75 8.36 -9.14 -7.43
CA GLU A 75 8.13 -8.34 -8.62
C GLU A 75 6.83 -7.53 -8.49
N VAL A 76 6.74 -6.44 -9.23
CA VAL A 76 5.54 -5.61 -9.39
C VAL A 76 5.25 -5.47 -10.88
N ASN A 77 4.14 -6.04 -11.36
CA ASN A 77 3.76 -6.04 -12.79
C ASN A 77 4.92 -6.46 -13.71
N GLY A 78 5.65 -7.53 -13.35
CA GLY A 78 6.80 -8.03 -14.10
C GLY A 78 8.11 -7.23 -13.91
N VAL A 79 8.11 -6.18 -13.11
CA VAL A 79 9.34 -5.46 -12.73
C VAL A 79 9.88 -6.05 -11.45
N ALA A 80 11.08 -6.64 -11.51
CA ALA A 80 11.74 -7.23 -10.34
C ALA A 80 12.02 -6.16 -9.26
N THR A 81 11.84 -6.55 -7.99
CA THR A 81 12.26 -5.77 -6.83
C THR A 81 13.69 -6.10 -6.44
N ALA A 82 14.28 -5.32 -5.54
CA ALA A 82 15.52 -5.68 -4.87
C ALA A 82 15.33 -6.93 -3.98
N LEU A 83 16.42 -7.51 -3.51
CA LEU A 83 16.36 -8.68 -2.61
C LEU A 83 15.53 -8.33 -1.36
N ALA A 84 14.76 -9.30 -0.89
CA ALA A 84 13.93 -9.13 0.30
C ALA A 84 14.78 -8.67 1.50
N PRO A 85 14.25 -7.78 2.36
CA PRO A 85 14.96 -7.32 3.54
C PRO A 85 15.20 -8.47 4.53
N SER A 86 16.23 -8.36 5.35
CA SER A 86 16.37 -9.25 6.50
C SER A 86 15.46 -8.76 7.63
N SER A 87 14.76 -9.69 8.30
CA SER A 87 13.88 -9.40 9.42
C SER A 87 13.77 -10.63 10.33
N SER A 88 13.64 -10.42 11.64
CA SER A 88 13.30 -11.47 12.60
C SER A 88 11.80 -11.80 12.57
N ARG A 89 10.98 -10.94 11.98
CA ARG A 89 9.54 -11.11 11.84
C ARG A 89 9.22 -11.91 10.58
N PRO A 90 8.27 -12.85 10.64
CA PRO A 90 7.88 -13.62 9.47
C PRO A 90 7.24 -12.73 8.40
N PHE A 91 7.51 -13.04 7.14
CA PHE A 91 6.86 -12.46 5.98
C PHE A 91 6.72 -13.49 4.86
N LYS A 92 5.82 -13.23 3.94
CA LYS A 92 5.63 -14.02 2.73
C LYS A 92 6.14 -13.25 1.53
N THR A 93 6.53 -13.95 0.48
CA THR A 93 7.03 -13.35 -0.75
C THR A 93 6.22 -13.82 -1.95
N GLY A 94 6.20 -13.01 -3.01
CA GLY A 94 5.51 -13.37 -4.25
C GLY A 94 5.34 -12.19 -5.19
N LYS A 95 4.48 -12.38 -6.20
CA LYS A 95 4.19 -11.40 -7.23
C LYS A 95 3.11 -10.44 -6.78
N LEU A 96 3.36 -9.15 -6.94
CA LEU A 96 2.41 -8.09 -6.63
C LEU A 96 1.83 -7.47 -7.90
N LEU A 97 0.53 -7.54 -8.05
CA LEU A 97 -0.20 -6.85 -9.11
C LEU A 97 -0.58 -5.44 -8.65
N SER A 98 -0.16 -4.43 -9.38
CA SER A 98 -0.51 -3.04 -9.11
C SER A 98 -1.49 -2.54 -10.17
N MET A 99 -2.71 -2.17 -9.76
CA MET A 99 -3.82 -1.76 -10.65
C MET A 99 -4.29 -0.35 -10.31
N ASP A 100 -4.81 0.40 -11.28
CA ASP A 100 -5.43 1.70 -11.00
C ASP A 100 -6.93 1.59 -10.63
N ARG A 101 -7.29 0.55 -9.91
CA ARG A 101 -8.61 0.34 -9.33
C ARG A 101 -8.56 -0.61 -8.14
N VAL A 102 -9.56 -0.53 -7.28
CA VAL A 102 -9.74 -1.51 -6.19
C VAL A 102 -10.33 -2.80 -6.78
N VAL A 103 -9.72 -3.93 -6.45
CA VAL A 103 -10.28 -5.27 -6.69
C VAL A 103 -11.21 -5.59 -5.54
N SER A 104 -12.52 -5.60 -5.80
CA SER A 104 -13.54 -5.50 -4.74
C SER A 104 -14.21 -6.83 -4.39
N THR A 105 -14.12 -7.84 -5.26
CA THR A 105 -14.85 -9.11 -5.07
C THR A 105 -13.92 -10.32 -5.07
N ALA A 106 -14.34 -11.39 -4.38
CA ALA A 106 -13.66 -12.67 -4.40
C ALA A 106 -13.56 -13.25 -5.83
N ALA A 107 -14.58 -13.05 -6.66
CA ALA A 107 -14.56 -13.48 -8.06
C ALA A 107 -13.50 -12.75 -8.88
N GLU A 108 -13.33 -11.43 -8.71
CA GLU A 108 -12.25 -10.67 -9.36
C GLU A 108 -10.88 -11.15 -8.87
N LYS A 109 -10.73 -11.39 -7.56
CA LYS A 109 -9.48 -11.88 -6.97
C LYS A 109 -9.11 -13.26 -7.53
N ALA A 110 -10.08 -14.18 -7.62
CA ALA A 110 -9.87 -15.51 -8.20
C ALA A 110 -9.37 -15.44 -9.67
N ALA A 111 -9.93 -14.54 -10.47
CA ALA A 111 -9.51 -14.34 -11.86
C ALA A 111 -8.06 -13.80 -11.98
N LEU A 112 -7.54 -13.13 -10.95
CA LEU A 112 -6.19 -12.57 -10.93
C LEU A 112 -5.16 -13.50 -10.28
N ALA A 113 -5.61 -14.51 -9.54
CA ALA A 113 -4.76 -15.38 -8.73
C ALA A 113 -3.76 -16.24 -9.54
N GLU A 114 -4.02 -16.47 -10.84
CA GLU A 114 -3.09 -17.17 -11.72
C GLU A 114 -1.83 -16.35 -12.06
N ASN A 115 -1.95 -15.02 -11.96
CA ASN A 115 -0.91 -14.10 -12.40
C ASN A 115 -0.15 -13.42 -11.26
N ALA A 116 -0.73 -13.38 -10.06
CA ALA A 116 -0.13 -12.72 -8.90
C ALA A 116 -0.61 -13.33 -7.57
N ASP A 117 0.10 -13.01 -6.49
CA ASP A 117 -0.20 -13.47 -5.14
C ASP A 117 -0.96 -12.43 -4.33
N ALA A 118 -0.74 -11.14 -4.61
CA ALA A 118 -1.41 -10.02 -3.96
C ALA A 118 -1.67 -8.88 -4.95
N VAL A 119 -2.62 -7.97 -4.61
CA VAL A 119 -3.01 -6.83 -5.45
C VAL A 119 -3.09 -5.54 -4.63
N GLU A 120 -2.65 -4.43 -5.24
CA GLU A 120 -2.70 -3.09 -4.66
C GLU A 120 -2.74 -2.02 -5.78
N MET A 121 -2.50 -0.72 -5.49
CA MET A 121 -2.76 0.34 -6.45
C MET A 121 -1.57 1.29 -6.75
N GLU A 122 -0.48 1.26 -6.00
CA GLU A 122 0.55 2.32 -6.00
C GLU A 122 1.92 1.87 -6.47
N ALA A 123 2.30 0.62 -6.21
CA ALA A 123 3.67 0.13 -6.36
C ALA A 123 4.22 0.26 -7.79
N ALA A 124 3.38 0.07 -8.82
CA ALA A 124 3.82 0.27 -10.21
C ALA A 124 4.27 1.72 -10.48
N GLY A 125 3.64 2.69 -9.82
CA GLY A 125 4.04 4.09 -9.90
C GLY A 125 5.42 4.33 -9.31
N VAL A 126 5.69 3.75 -8.14
CA VAL A 126 6.99 3.85 -7.46
C VAL A 126 8.07 3.08 -8.23
N ALA A 127 7.78 1.86 -8.69
CA ALA A 127 8.68 1.04 -9.51
C ALA A 127 9.15 1.79 -10.78
N ALA A 128 8.22 2.45 -11.47
CA ALA A 128 8.54 3.22 -12.66
C ALA A 128 9.53 4.37 -12.36
N ARG A 129 9.41 5.03 -11.18
CA ARG A 129 10.34 6.09 -10.77
C ARG A 129 11.66 5.53 -10.27
N ALA A 130 11.67 4.39 -9.58
CA ALA A 130 12.89 3.71 -9.18
C ALA A 130 13.75 3.36 -10.40
N LYS A 131 13.12 2.80 -11.45
CA LYS A 131 13.79 2.52 -12.73
C LYS A 131 14.33 3.81 -13.38
N GLN A 132 13.52 4.88 -13.43
CA GLN A 132 13.93 6.16 -14.02
C GLN A 132 15.10 6.80 -13.30
N TYR A 133 15.14 6.70 -11.95
CA TYR A 133 16.18 7.29 -11.13
C TYR A 133 17.35 6.34 -10.83
N ASN A 134 17.28 5.12 -11.36
CA ASN A 134 18.29 4.07 -11.19
C ASN A 134 18.63 3.82 -9.72
N VAL A 135 17.61 3.62 -8.89
CA VAL A 135 17.73 3.28 -7.47
C VAL A 135 17.06 1.95 -7.16
N PRO A 136 17.54 1.19 -6.15
CA PRO A 136 16.88 -0.02 -5.67
C PRO A 136 15.41 0.23 -5.31
N PHE A 137 14.54 -0.74 -5.61
CA PHE A 137 13.12 -0.68 -5.35
C PHE A 137 12.65 -1.87 -4.52
N TYR A 138 11.89 -1.58 -3.48
CA TYR A 138 11.23 -2.57 -2.63
C TYR A 138 9.73 -2.30 -2.59
N ALA A 139 8.93 -3.36 -2.46
CA ALA A 139 7.49 -3.23 -2.22
C ALA A 139 7.10 -4.12 -1.04
N VAL A 140 6.67 -3.49 0.04
CA VAL A 140 6.25 -4.17 1.28
C VAL A 140 4.79 -3.85 1.54
N ARG A 141 4.00 -4.89 1.75
CA ARG A 141 2.57 -4.79 1.97
C ARG A 141 2.17 -5.54 3.24
N VAL A 142 1.01 -5.19 3.75
CA VAL A 142 0.30 -6.01 4.73
C VAL A 142 -1.08 -6.33 4.18
N VAL A 143 -1.47 -7.59 4.28
CA VAL A 143 -2.75 -8.08 3.78
C VAL A 143 -3.88 -7.53 4.63
N THR A 144 -4.87 -6.88 4.00
CA THR A 144 -6.08 -6.38 4.69
C THR A 144 -7.31 -7.22 4.44
N ASP A 145 -7.37 -7.93 3.33
CA ASP A 145 -8.50 -8.75 2.90
C ASP A 145 -8.01 -9.98 2.15
N THR A 146 -8.65 -11.11 2.40
CA THR A 146 -8.29 -12.40 1.84
C THR A 146 -8.95 -12.64 0.48
N CYS A 147 -8.52 -13.68 -0.23
CA CYS A 147 -8.98 -13.99 -1.59
C CYS A 147 -10.50 -14.31 -1.66
N ASP A 148 -11.08 -14.76 -0.57
CA ASP A 148 -12.49 -15.15 -0.43
C ASP A 148 -13.41 -14.03 0.09
N GLU A 149 -12.88 -12.83 0.36
CA GLU A 149 -13.65 -11.71 0.90
C GLU A 149 -14.05 -10.71 -0.18
N ASP A 150 -15.34 -10.29 -0.12
CA ASP A 150 -15.82 -9.12 -0.84
C ASP A 150 -15.75 -7.86 0.02
N PHE A 151 -15.49 -6.72 -0.59
CA PHE A 151 -15.67 -5.45 0.09
C PHE A 151 -17.16 -5.10 0.25
N PRO A 152 -17.54 -4.48 1.37
CA PRO A 152 -18.94 -4.14 1.65
C PRO A 152 -19.52 -3.06 0.72
N VAL A 153 -18.66 -2.35 0.01
CA VAL A 153 -19.00 -1.31 -0.97
C VAL A 153 -18.03 -1.34 -2.13
N ASP A 154 -18.48 -0.93 -3.30
CA ASP A 154 -17.60 -0.67 -4.43
C ASP A 154 -16.86 0.66 -4.22
N PHE A 155 -15.62 0.56 -3.75
CA PHE A 155 -14.76 1.72 -3.53
C PHE A 155 -14.41 2.46 -4.83
N ASN A 156 -14.48 1.81 -6.00
CA ASN A 156 -14.22 2.46 -7.28
C ASN A 156 -15.25 3.55 -7.57
N GLN A 157 -16.52 3.34 -7.20
CA GLN A 157 -17.58 4.34 -7.29
C GLN A 157 -17.40 5.51 -6.29
N MET A 158 -16.57 5.32 -5.26
CA MET A 158 -16.26 6.35 -4.26
C MET A 158 -15.08 7.25 -4.67
N ARG A 159 -14.40 6.97 -5.78
CA ARG A 159 -13.31 7.82 -6.29
C ARG A 159 -13.86 9.09 -6.91
N SER A 160 -13.19 10.21 -6.66
CA SER A 160 -13.39 11.49 -7.35
C SER A 160 -12.53 11.57 -8.62
N GLY A 161 -12.78 12.57 -9.45
CA GLY A 161 -12.06 12.74 -10.73
C GLY A 161 -10.56 12.97 -10.59
N ASP A 162 -10.09 13.38 -9.42
CA ASP A 162 -8.66 13.50 -9.07
C ASP A 162 -8.02 12.18 -8.61
N GLY A 163 -8.79 11.08 -8.62
CA GLY A 163 -8.36 9.73 -8.22
C GLY A 163 -8.45 9.45 -6.72
N ARG A 164 -8.82 10.42 -5.89
CA ARG A 164 -8.93 10.28 -4.42
C ARG A 164 -10.25 9.63 -4.00
N PHE A 165 -10.29 9.01 -2.82
CA PHE A 165 -11.53 8.51 -2.26
C PHE A 165 -12.33 9.63 -1.58
N SER A 166 -13.60 9.79 -1.99
CA SER A 166 -14.51 10.78 -1.42
C SER A 166 -15.11 10.29 -0.10
N ARG A 167 -14.69 10.87 1.01
CA ARG A 167 -15.28 10.59 2.33
C ARG A 167 -16.79 10.85 2.37
N ALA A 168 -17.25 11.88 1.68
CA ALA A 168 -18.68 12.22 1.61
C ALA A 168 -19.48 11.10 0.92
N ARG A 169 -18.97 10.51 -0.17
CA ARG A 169 -19.64 9.39 -0.85
C ARG A 169 -19.67 8.13 0.03
N ILE A 170 -18.62 7.85 0.78
CA ILE A 170 -18.56 6.72 1.72
C ILE A 170 -19.60 6.92 2.83
N ILE A 171 -19.68 8.12 3.42
CA ILE A 171 -20.69 8.47 4.45
C ILE A 171 -22.10 8.37 3.89
N ALA A 172 -22.35 8.90 2.69
CA ALA A 172 -23.65 8.81 2.05
C ALA A 172 -24.07 7.35 1.78
N ALA A 173 -23.14 6.48 1.38
CA ALA A 173 -23.42 5.05 1.22
C ALA A 173 -23.73 4.39 2.57
N ALA A 174 -23.00 4.72 3.63
CA ALA A 174 -23.24 4.21 4.97
C ALA A 174 -24.63 4.62 5.51
N LEU A 175 -25.07 5.84 5.24
CA LEU A 175 -26.40 6.34 5.64
C LEU A 175 -27.55 5.69 4.88
N ARG A 176 -27.33 5.18 3.67
CA ARG A 176 -28.34 4.46 2.88
C ARG A 176 -28.60 3.03 3.36
N ARG A 177 -27.61 2.39 4.01
CA ARG A 177 -27.71 0.98 4.51
C ARG A 177 -27.10 0.87 5.92
N PRO A 178 -27.57 1.66 6.91
CA PRO A 178 -26.90 1.79 8.20
C PRO A 178 -26.82 0.47 8.99
N PRO A 179 -27.85 -0.42 9.03
CA PRO A 179 -27.80 -1.60 9.89
C PRO A 179 -26.78 -2.66 9.42
N THR A 180 -26.45 -2.69 8.14
CA THR A 180 -25.54 -3.70 7.56
C THR A 180 -24.15 -3.13 7.27
N LEU A 181 -24.08 -1.93 6.73
CA LEU A 181 -22.85 -1.36 6.22
C LEU A 181 -21.97 -0.78 7.33
N ILE A 182 -22.55 -0.14 8.34
CA ILE A 182 -21.77 0.47 9.44
C ILE A 182 -20.95 -0.58 10.20
N PRO A 183 -21.51 -1.73 10.65
CA PRO A 183 -20.73 -2.77 11.31
C PRO A 183 -19.60 -3.33 10.43
N GLN A 184 -19.82 -3.48 9.13
CA GLN A 184 -18.83 -3.98 8.18
C GLN A 184 -17.67 -2.97 8.02
N LEU A 185 -17.97 -1.67 7.89
CA LEU A 185 -16.95 -0.62 7.83
C LEU A 185 -16.17 -0.51 9.15
N MET A 186 -16.82 -0.70 10.30
CA MET A 186 -16.14 -0.75 11.60
C MET A 186 -15.20 -1.95 11.71
N LYS A 187 -15.63 -3.13 11.25
CA LYS A 187 -14.78 -4.34 11.19
C LYS A 187 -13.56 -4.11 10.29
N LEU A 188 -13.78 -3.54 9.10
CA LEU A 188 -12.72 -3.19 8.17
C LEU A 188 -11.72 -2.20 8.80
N ASN A 189 -12.19 -1.13 9.43
CA ASN A 189 -11.35 -0.15 10.11
C ASN A 189 -10.52 -0.77 11.25
N LYS A 190 -11.11 -1.66 12.07
CA LYS A 190 -10.39 -2.36 13.12
C LYS A 190 -9.28 -3.26 12.56
N ARG A 191 -9.57 -3.99 11.47
CA ARG A 191 -8.60 -4.84 10.78
C ARG A 191 -7.47 -4.01 10.16
N THR A 192 -7.80 -2.92 9.47
CA THR A 192 -6.82 -2.00 8.88
C THR A 192 -5.87 -1.43 9.94
N LYS A 193 -6.37 -1.06 11.12
CA LYS A 193 -5.51 -0.59 12.22
C LYS A 193 -4.54 -1.68 12.70
N ARG A 194 -4.99 -2.93 12.84
CA ARG A 194 -4.11 -4.06 13.21
C ARG A 194 -3.06 -4.34 12.13
N ALA A 195 -3.47 -4.32 10.87
CA ALA A 195 -2.57 -4.47 9.75
C ALA A 195 -1.52 -3.36 9.71
N ALA A 196 -1.92 -2.10 9.90
CA ALA A 196 -0.99 -0.97 9.98
C ALA A 196 0.02 -1.13 11.12
N GLN A 197 -0.40 -1.64 12.30
CA GLN A 197 0.51 -1.92 13.40
C GLN A 197 1.52 -3.02 13.01
N ALA A 198 1.05 -4.13 12.43
CA ALA A 198 1.93 -5.22 11.99
C ALA A 198 2.96 -4.75 10.96
N LEU A 199 2.53 -3.90 9.99
CA LEU A 199 3.44 -3.30 9.02
C LEU A 199 4.47 -2.39 9.68
N GLY A 200 4.05 -1.53 10.62
CA GLY A 200 4.94 -0.66 11.38
C GLY A 200 5.98 -1.45 12.17
N ASP A 201 5.56 -2.50 12.86
CA ASP A 201 6.43 -3.39 13.62
C ASP A 201 7.45 -4.13 12.73
N PHE A 202 7.01 -4.57 11.53
CA PHE A 202 7.90 -5.18 10.55
C PHE A 202 8.95 -4.19 10.05
N LEU A 203 8.53 -2.98 9.65
CA LEU A 203 9.44 -1.95 9.13
C LEU A 203 10.46 -1.49 10.19
N ALA A 204 10.08 -1.49 11.46
CA ALA A 204 10.99 -1.17 12.56
C ALA A 204 12.11 -2.22 12.73
N ASP A 205 11.82 -3.50 12.42
CA ASP A 205 12.76 -4.61 12.51
C ASP A 205 13.58 -4.81 11.23
N ALA A 206 12.97 -4.56 10.06
CA ALA A 206 13.55 -4.84 8.76
C ALA A 206 14.83 -4.04 8.47
N ARG A 207 15.74 -4.68 7.72
CA ARG A 207 16.97 -4.07 7.16
C ARG A 207 16.96 -4.27 5.65
N PHE A 208 16.88 -3.16 4.93
CA PHE A 208 16.84 -3.09 3.47
C PHE A 208 18.22 -2.93 2.87
#